data_f4921e15cae72de2a5053a6b6ee76cc2
#
_entry.id   f4921e15cae72de2a5053a6b6ee76cc2
#
_cell.length_a   1.000
_cell.length_b   1.000
_cell.length_c   1.000
_cell.angle_alpha   90.00
_cell.angle_beta   90.00
_cell.angle_gamma   90.00
#
_symmetry.space_group_name_H-M   'P 1'
#
loop_
_entity.id
_entity.type
_entity.pdbx_description
1 polymer ?
#
loop_
_entity_poly.entity_id
_entity_poly.type
_entity_poly.pdbx_seq_one_letter_code
_entity_poly.pdbx_strand_id
1 'polypeptide(L)'
;MPRKPPVTLDGETGKPIPLPPSDRRLATVKDVRVALAGLYRDARTGKVDTQDAARLGYLLNLIRQCIVDGEIEVRLRALEQRGTNQ
;
A
#
# COMPACT_ATOMS: atom_id res chain seq x y z
N MET A 1 0.35 -10.62 -27.18
CA MET A 1 -0.07 -11.55 -26.11
C MET A 1 -0.55 -10.77 -24.89
N PRO A 2 -1.72 -11.10 -24.39
CA PRO A 2 -2.15 -10.46 -23.17
C PRO A 2 -1.20 -10.87 -22.03
N ARG A 3 -0.76 -9.89 -21.25
CA ARG A 3 0.05 -10.16 -20.09
C ARG A 3 -0.81 -10.87 -19.03
N LYS A 4 -0.29 -11.96 -18.50
CA LYS A 4 -0.91 -12.59 -17.35
C LYS A 4 -0.77 -11.64 -16.14
N PRO A 5 -1.83 -11.51 -15.31
CA PRO A 5 -1.69 -10.73 -14.09
C PRO A 5 -0.62 -11.34 -13.18
N PRO A 6 0.06 -10.53 -12.38
CA PRO A 6 1.03 -11.07 -11.43
C PRO A 6 0.32 -11.98 -10.44
N VAL A 7 0.90 -13.16 -10.22
CA VAL A 7 0.37 -14.14 -9.29
C VAL A 7 1.46 -14.58 -8.33
N THR A 8 1.06 -14.90 -7.11
CA THR A 8 1.97 -15.50 -6.13
C THR A 8 1.94 -17.01 -6.36
N LEU A 9 3.12 -17.62 -6.41
CA LEU A 9 3.23 -19.06 -6.57
C LEU A 9 3.15 -19.74 -5.20
N ASP A 10 2.39 -20.84 -5.15
CA ASP A 10 2.38 -21.69 -3.98
C ASP A 10 3.75 -22.41 -3.88
N GLY A 11 4.41 -22.27 -2.75
CA GLY A 11 5.73 -22.85 -2.52
C GLY A 11 5.74 -24.38 -2.53
N GLU A 12 4.62 -25.03 -2.24
CA GLU A 12 4.54 -26.49 -2.22
C GLU A 12 4.21 -27.09 -3.57
N THR A 13 3.29 -26.50 -4.29
CA THR A 13 2.78 -27.07 -5.54
C THR A 13 3.25 -26.32 -6.77
N GLY A 14 3.83 -25.12 -6.61
CA GLY A 14 4.20 -24.27 -7.73
C GLY A 14 3.03 -23.70 -8.49
N LYS A 15 1.81 -23.91 -8.03
CA LYS A 15 0.62 -23.37 -8.69
C LYS A 15 0.43 -21.90 -8.33
N PRO A 16 -0.03 -21.08 -9.29
CA PRO A 16 -0.31 -19.68 -8.96
C PRO A 16 -1.48 -19.59 -7.98
N ILE A 17 -1.28 -18.78 -6.93
CA ILE A 17 -2.34 -18.47 -5.98
C ILE A 17 -2.95 -17.15 -6.43
N PRO A 18 -4.25 -17.11 -6.78
CA PRO A 18 -4.87 -15.85 -7.16
C PRO A 18 -4.90 -14.92 -5.96
N LEU A 19 -4.39 -13.70 -6.15
CA LEU A 19 -4.51 -12.66 -5.14
C LEU A 19 -5.99 -12.24 -5.06
N PRO A 20 -6.54 -12.12 -3.84
CA PRO A 20 -7.90 -11.61 -3.71
C PRO A 20 -7.99 -10.20 -4.29
N PRO A 21 -9.11 -9.85 -4.93
CA PRO A 21 -9.26 -8.49 -5.44
C PRO A 21 -9.16 -7.51 -4.28
N SER A 22 -8.29 -6.53 -4.45
CA SER A 22 -8.13 -5.49 -3.44
C SER A 22 -9.09 -4.35 -3.77
N ASP A 23 -10.20 -4.28 -3.07
CA ASP A 23 -11.14 -3.18 -3.17
C ASP A 23 -10.72 -1.99 -2.32
N ARG A 24 -9.61 -2.14 -1.61
CA ARG A 24 -9.16 -1.09 -0.70
C ARG A 24 -8.48 0.03 -1.44
N ARG A 25 -9.00 1.21 -1.28
CA ARG A 25 -8.31 2.42 -1.69
C ARG A 25 -7.11 2.64 -0.77
N LEU A 26 -6.01 3.05 -1.37
CA LEU A 26 -4.82 3.48 -0.63
C LEU A 26 -4.58 4.95 -0.93
N ALA A 27 -5.60 5.77 -0.73
CA ALA A 27 -5.56 7.19 -1.05
C ALA A 27 -5.23 8.07 0.14
N THR A 28 -5.49 7.59 1.35
CA THR A 28 -5.26 8.36 2.58
C THR A 28 -4.38 7.59 3.54
N VAL A 29 -3.77 8.30 4.50
CA VAL A 29 -2.98 7.67 5.56
C VAL A 29 -3.85 6.72 6.38
N LYS A 30 -5.11 7.05 6.58
CA LYS A 30 -6.04 6.18 7.27
C LYS A 30 -6.22 4.86 6.51
N ASP A 31 -6.34 4.92 5.20
CA ASP A 31 -6.46 3.71 4.36
C ASP A 31 -5.24 2.81 4.53
N VAL A 32 -4.04 3.40 4.52
CA VAL A 32 -2.80 2.66 4.70
C VAL A 32 -2.74 2.03 6.09
N ARG A 33 -3.18 2.76 7.12
CA ARG A 33 -3.20 2.25 8.49
C ARG A 33 -4.11 1.02 8.61
N VAL A 34 -5.28 1.07 8.00
CA VAL A 34 -6.22 -0.06 8.00
C VAL A 34 -5.62 -1.26 7.29
N ALA A 35 -4.95 -1.02 6.15
CA ALA A 35 -4.28 -2.08 5.40
C ALA A 35 -3.14 -2.72 6.20
N LEU A 36 -2.34 -1.91 6.89
CA LEU A 36 -1.25 -2.41 7.73
C LEU A 36 -1.78 -3.24 8.91
N ALA A 37 -2.86 -2.79 9.54
CA ALA A 37 -3.47 -3.54 10.64
C ALA A 37 -4.00 -4.89 10.16
N GLY A 38 -4.61 -4.94 8.99
CA GLY A 38 -5.06 -6.19 8.38
C GLY A 38 -3.89 -7.11 8.07
N LEU A 39 -2.82 -6.57 7.49
CA LEU A 39 -1.61 -7.33 7.17
C LEU A 39 -0.96 -7.91 8.42
N TYR A 40 -0.90 -7.13 9.50
CA TYR A 40 -0.37 -7.60 10.78
C TYR A 40 -1.18 -8.79 11.31
N ARG A 41 -2.50 -8.69 11.28
CA ARG A 41 -3.37 -9.79 11.74
C ARG A 41 -3.20 -11.03 10.88
N ASP A 42 -3.10 -10.87 9.57
CA ASP A 42 -2.93 -11.98 8.64
C ASP A 42 -1.56 -12.66 8.84
N ALA A 43 -0.53 -11.89 9.09
CA ALA A 43 0.79 -12.44 9.40
C ALA A 43 0.79 -13.19 10.72
N ARG A 44 0.10 -12.65 11.73
CA ARG A 44 0.03 -13.27 13.04
C ARG A 44 -0.74 -14.59 13.03
N THR A 45 -1.76 -14.69 12.19
CA THR A 45 -2.58 -15.90 12.08
C THR A 45 -2.05 -16.90 11.05
N GLY A 46 -0.93 -16.58 10.40
CA GLY A 46 -0.32 -17.48 9.43
C GLY A 46 -0.93 -17.44 8.04
N LYS A 47 -1.87 -16.54 7.79
CA LYS A 47 -2.46 -16.40 6.45
C LYS A 47 -1.48 -15.84 5.43
N VAL A 48 -0.54 -15.03 5.90
CA VAL A 48 0.50 -14.43 5.07
C VAL A 48 1.84 -14.74 5.74
N ASP A 49 2.82 -15.16 4.95
CA ASP A 49 4.16 -15.40 5.45
C ASP A 49 4.77 -14.10 6.00
N THR A 50 5.55 -14.23 7.07
CA THR A 50 6.16 -13.08 7.75
C THR A 50 7.05 -12.27 6.82
N GLN A 51 7.81 -12.91 5.93
CA GLN A 51 8.65 -12.18 4.99
C GLN A 51 7.83 -11.41 3.96
N ASP A 52 6.76 -12.02 3.46
CA ASP A 52 5.85 -11.36 2.53
C ASP A 52 5.13 -10.20 3.22
N ALA A 53 4.73 -10.40 4.47
CA ALA A 53 4.11 -9.34 5.26
C ALA A 53 5.06 -8.15 5.44
N ALA A 54 6.33 -8.42 5.72
CA ALA A 54 7.34 -7.37 5.86
C ALA A 54 7.52 -6.58 4.57
N ARG A 55 7.58 -7.26 3.43
CA ARG A 55 7.70 -6.62 2.13
C ARG A 55 6.49 -5.76 1.79
N LEU A 56 5.29 -6.30 2.01
CA LEU A 56 4.05 -5.56 1.79
C LEU A 56 3.95 -4.37 2.73
N GLY A 57 4.34 -4.54 3.98
CA GLY A 57 4.38 -3.45 4.95
C GLY A 57 5.34 -2.34 4.55
N TYR A 58 6.50 -2.69 4.00
CA TYR A 58 7.44 -1.72 3.47
C TYR A 58 6.83 -0.92 2.32
N LEU A 59 6.16 -1.59 1.38
CA LEU A 59 5.50 -0.92 0.26
C LEU A 59 4.38 0.00 0.75
N LEU A 60 3.59 -0.44 1.73
CA LEU A 60 2.55 0.39 2.32
C LEU A 60 3.14 1.63 2.99
N ASN A 61 4.29 1.49 3.64
CA ASN A 61 4.97 2.63 4.23
C ASN A 61 5.43 3.64 3.18
N LEU A 62 5.92 3.15 2.03
CA LEU A 62 6.28 4.04 0.91
C LEU A 62 5.06 4.79 0.38
N ILE A 63 3.93 4.11 0.27
CA ILE A 63 2.67 4.75 -0.14
C ILE A 63 2.27 5.83 0.87
N ARG A 64 2.38 5.53 2.16
CA ARG A 64 2.10 6.50 3.21
C ARG A 64 2.98 7.74 3.09
N GLN A 65 4.27 7.56 2.84
CA GLN A 65 5.20 8.68 2.63
C GLN A 65 4.80 9.53 1.43
N CYS A 66 4.41 8.89 0.33
CA CYS A 66 3.96 9.63 -0.85
C CYS A 66 2.71 10.45 -0.57
N ILE A 67 1.77 9.92 0.20
CA ILE A 67 0.56 10.65 0.58
C ILE A 67 0.91 11.87 1.43
N VAL A 68 1.75 11.68 2.44
CA VAL A 68 2.17 12.78 3.34
C VAL A 68 2.91 13.86 2.56
N ASP A 69 3.84 13.47 1.69
CA ASP A 69 4.59 14.42 0.88
C ASP A 69 3.68 15.19 -0.06
N GLY A 70 2.71 14.52 -0.67
CA GLY A 70 1.71 15.18 -1.52
C GLY A 70 0.87 16.20 -0.77
N GLU A 71 0.48 15.88 0.45
CA GLU A 71 -0.26 16.83 1.30
C GLU A 71 0.58 18.05 1.66
N ILE A 72 1.85 17.85 1.96
CA ILE A 72 2.78 18.94 2.25
C ILE A 72 2.91 19.84 1.02
N GLU A 73 3.08 19.28 -0.16
CA GLU A 73 3.18 20.04 -1.40
C GLU A 73 1.94 20.90 -1.64
N VAL A 74 0.76 20.35 -1.41
CA VAL A 74 -0.50 21.07 -1.57
C VAL A 74 -0.54 22.26 -0.60
N ARG A 75 -0.15 22.06 0.64
CA ARG A 75 -0.12 23.12 1.65
C ARG A 75 0.88 24.22 1.30
N LEU A 76 2.07 23.82 0.81
CA LEU A 76 3.09 24.77 0.41
C LEU A 76 2.61 25.63 -0.76
N ARG A 77 1.97 25.03 -1.76
CA ARG A 77 1.40 25.77 -2.88
C ARG A 77 0.34 26.77 -2.43
N ALA A 78 -0.51 26.34 -1.49
CA ALA A 78 -1.54 27.23 -0.95
C ALA A 78 -0.92 28.43 -0.24
N LEU A 79 0.16 28.21 0.53
CA LEU A 79 0.88 29.28 1.22
C LEU A 79 1.58 30.20 0.23
N GLU A 80 2.20 29.68 -0.81
CA GLU A 80 2.86 30.45 -1.86
C GLU A 80 1.85 31.33 -2.59
N GLN A 81 0.68 30.81 -2.91
CA GLN A 81 -0.38 31.57 -3.55
C GLN A 81 -0.87 32.70 -2.64
N ARG A 82 -0.97 32.47 -1.35
CA ARG A 82 -1.32 33.53 -0.40
C ARG A 82 -0.24 34.62 -0.35
N GLY A 83 1.03 34.21 -0.40
CA GLY A 83 2.14 35.14 -0.41
C GLY A 83 2.17 36.02 -1.65
N THR A 84 1.78 35.49 -2.81
CA THR A 84 1.79 36.23 -4.07
C THR A 84 0.56 37.10 -4.26
N ASN A 85 -0.52 36.86 -3.53
CA ASN A 85 -1.76 37.60 -3.64
C ASN A 85 -1.86 38.78 -2.68
N GLN A 86 -0.81 39.10 -1.95
CA GLN A 86 -0.77 40.23 -1.06
C GLN A 86 -0.46 41.53 -1.79
#